data_e0f07d64de305b0eee8aea5b1a8eec5e
#
_entry.id   e0f07d64de305b0eee8aea5b1a8eec5e
#
_cell.length_a   1.000
_cell.length_b   1.000
_cell.length_c   1.000
_cell.angle_alpha   90.00
_cell.angle_beta   90.00
_cell.angle_gamma   90.00
#
_symmetry.space_group_name_H-M   'P 1'
#
loop_
_entity.id
_entity.type
_entity.pdbx_description
1 polymer ?
#
loop_
_entity_poly.entity_id
_entity_poly.type
_entity_poly.pdbx_seq_one_letter_code
_entity_poly.pdbx_strand_id
1 'polypeptide(L)'
;MKNVTKGLFMVIIGMAVMTSCSKYKKYDNNEVIENTFTGNVAVSSTGSDPGGDFTGNGDSGTYSFAWENSKTKAELNFDITSPTGSVQFILNDRKGTEVLNQTISGGSGVDSYSGVSSGGKPGTWKVTMILTDFNGDGSYSISPID
;
A
#
# COMPACT_ATOMS: atom_id res chain seq x y z
N MET A 1 -63.94 -37.15 -30.30
CA MET A 1 -62.51 -37.22 -30.58
C MET A 1 -61.90 -35.90 -30.17
N LYS A 2 -61.15 -35.89 -29.11
CA LYS A 2 -60.50 -34.66 -28.61
C LYS A 2 -59.00 -34.82 -28.76
N ASN A 3 -58.39 -34.06 -29.65
CA ASN A 3 -56.94 -34.04 -29.84
C ASN A 3 -56.34 -33.15 -28.74
N VAL A 4 -55.53 -33.72 -27.86
CA VAL A 4 -54.72 -33.01 -26.86
C VAL A 4 -53.38 -32.77 -27.47
N THR A 5 -53.13 -31.52 -27.84
CA THR A 5 -51.80 -31.05 -28.29
C THR A 5 -50.91 -30.81 -27.07
N LYS A 6 -49.89 -31.64 -26.88
CA LYS A 6 -48.88 -31.44 -25.84
C LYS A 6 -47.95 -30.34 -26.27
N GLY A 7 -48.09 -29.17 -25.63
CA GLY A 7 -47.11 -28.07 -25.75
C GLY A 7 -45.82 -28.41 -25.01
N LEU A 8 -44.71 -28.47 -25.77
CA LEU A 8 -43.37 -28.61 -25.22
C LEU A 8 -42.87 -27.27 -24.69
N PHE A 9 -42.88 -27.13 -23.37
CA PHE A 9 -42.30 -25.94 -22.71
C PHE A 9 -40.76 -26.09 -22.71
N MET A 10 -40.09 -25.33 -23.58
CA MET A 10 -38.63 -25.23 -23.62
C MET A 10 -38.20 -24.19 -22.59
N VAL A 11 -37.74 -24.65 -21.43
CA VAL A 11 -37.13 -23.77 -20.41
C VAL A 11 -35.73 -23.44 -20.86
N ILE A 12 -35.51 -22.24 -21.38
CA ILE A 12 -34.20 -21.69 -21.65
C ILE A 12 -33.63 -21.18 -20.31
N ILE A 13 -32.75 -21.99 -19.70
CA ILE A 13 -31.94 -21.54 -18.55
C ILE A 13 -30.88 -20.63 -19.11
N GLY A 14 -31.13 -19.33 -19.03
CA GLY A 14 -30.12 -18.32 -19.30
C GLY A 14 -29.04 -18.37 -18.21
N MET A 15 -27.88 -18.94 -18.53
CA MET A 15 -26.69 -18.76 -17.71
C MET A 15 -26.26 -17.29 -17.80
N ALA A 16 -26.59 -16.52 -16.78
CA ALA A 16 -26.00 -15.21 -16.57
C ALA A 16 -24.52 -15.42 -16.21
N VAL A 17 -23.65 -15.26 -17.20
CA VAL A 17 -22.21 -15.15 -16.96
C VAL A 17 -21.99 -13.83 -16.23
N MET A 18 -21.88 -13.90 -14.90
CA MET A 18 -21.41 -12.80 -14.09
C MET A 18 -19.93 -12.60 -14.39
N THR A 19 -19.63 -11.81 -15.42
CA THR A 19 -18.28 -11.26 -15.59
C THR A 19 -18.04 -10.29 -14.44
N SER A 20 -17.47 -10.81 -13.36
CA SER A 20 -16.89 -9.99 -12.30
C SER A 20 -15.74 -9.21 -12.89
N CYS A 21 -16.03 -8.06 -13.46
CA CYS A 21 -15.02 -7.07 -13.80
C CYS A 21 -14.53 -6.49 -12.48
N SER A 22 -13.49 -7.07 -11.92
CA SER A 22 -12.76 -6.50 -10.81
C SER A 22 -12.20 -5.16 -11.30
N LYS A 23 -12.93 -4.08 -11.01
CA LYS A 23 -12.44 -2.72 -11.25
C LYS A 23 -11.26 -2.50 -10.33
N TYR A 24 -10.05 -2.71 -10.85
CA TYR A 24 -8.86 -2.24 -10.16
C TYR A 24 -9.01 -0.73 -9.98
N LYS A 25 -9.17 -0.31 -8.73
CA LYS A 25 -9.20 1.11 -8.43
C LYS A 25 -7.81 1.66 -8.79
N LYS A 26 -7.76 2.51 -9.81
CA LYS A 26 -6.53 3.22 -10.15
C LYS A 26 -6.42 4.39 -9.19
N TYR A 27 -5.36 4.42 -8.43
CA TYR A 27 -5.00 5.56 -7.58
C TYR A 27 -4.07 6.49 -8.36
N ASP A 28 -4.17 7.77 -8.10
CA ASP A 28 -3.18 8.74 -8.58
C ASP A 28 -1.88 8.62 -7.77
N ASN A 29 -0.76 9.04 -8.36
CA ASN A 29 0.53 9.01 -7.67
C ASN A 29 0.46 9.89 -6.40
N ASN A 30 0.91 9.36 -5.26
CA ASN A 30 0.83 9.97 -3.93
C ASN A 30 -0.60 10.16 -3.39
N GLU A 31 -1.64 9.59 -4.02
CA GLU A 31 -2.99 9.58 -3.46
C GLU A 31 -3.00 8.81 -2.13
N VAL A 32 -3.53 9.45 -1.08
CA VAL A 32 -3.71 8.79 0.23
C VAL A 32 -4.79 7.74 0.12
N ILE A 33 -4.44 6.50 0.45
CA ILE A 33 -5.35 5.34 0.44
C ILE A 33 -6.01 5.18 1.79
N GLU A 34 -5.24 5.36 2.87
CA GLU A 34 -5.69 5.21 4.25
C GLU A 34 -4.92 6.19 5.14
N ASN A 35 -5.61 6.83 6.07
CA ASN A 35 -4.99 7.61 7.13
C ASN A 35 -5.81 7.46 8.42
N THR A 36 -5.30 6.66 9.33
CA THR A 36 -5.79 6.53 10.72
C THR A 36 -4.76 7.02 11.74
N PHE A 37 -3.58 7.42 11.28
CA PHE A 37 -2.54 7.97 12.14
C PHE A 37 -2.92 9.40 12.58
N THR A 38 -2.85 9.66 13.86
CA THR A 38 -3.26 10.94 14.46
C THR A 38 -2.14 11.97 14.53
N GLY A 39 -0.89 11.55 14.32
CA GLY A 39 0.25 12.45 14.12
C GLY A 39 0.29 13.03 12.71
N ASN A 40 1.44 13.50 12.29
CA ASN A 40 1.62 14.11 10.97
C ASN A 40 2.50 13.26 10.06
N VAL A 41 2.09 13.09 8.81
CA VAL A 41 2.90 12.47 7.74
C VAL A 41 2.88 13.39 6.53
N ALA A 42 4.05 13.84 6.09
CA ALA A 42 4.21 14.53 4.82
C ALA A 42 4.55 13.53 3.72
N VAL A 43 3.93 13.71 2.54
CA VAL A 43 4.29 13.01 1.32
C VAL A 43 4.57 14.04 0.26
N SER A 44 5.82 14.17 -0.10
CA SER A 44 6.25 15.00 -1.22
C SER A 44 6.93 14.11 -2.26
N SER A 45 6.80 14.46 -3.52
CA SER A 45 7.54 13.80 -4.59
C SER A 45 8.33 14.82 -5.39
N THR A 46 9.57 14.47 -5.66
CA THR A 46 10.38 15.14 -6.66
C THR A 46 10.55 14.13 -7.80
N GLY A 47 9.74 14.31 -8.85
CA GLY A 47 9.69 13.31 -9.91
C GLY A 47 8.93 12.04 -9.49
N SER A 48 9.61 10.88 -9.54
CA SER A 48 9.04 9.56 -9.18
C SER A 48 9.35 9.12 -7.75
N ASP A 49 10.08 9.92 -6.97
CA ASP A 49 10.67 9.53 -5.69
C ASP A 49 9.90 10.17 -4.52
N PRO A 50 8.93 9.46 -3.91
CA PRO A 50 8.24 9.99 -2.75
C PRO A 50 9.14 9.98 -1.53
N GLY A 51 8.96 11.00 -0.70
CA GLY A 51 9.64 11.14 0.57
C GLY A 51 8.97 12.19 1.45
N GLY A 52 9.40 12.31 2.66
CA GLY A 52 8.90 13.31 3.59
C GLY A 52 9.21 12.99 5.03
N ASP A 53 8.67 13.82 5.89
CA ASP A 53 8.86 13.72 7.33
C ASP A 53 7.57 13.19 7.99
N PHE A 54 7.70 12.58 9.15
CA PHE A 54 6.58 12.16 9.98
C PHE A 54 6.87 12.45 11.46
N THR A 55 5.84 12.84 12.19
CA THR A 55 5.95 13.17 13.61
C THR A 55 4.78 12.62 14.40
N GLY A 56 5.02 12.24 15.64
CA GLY A 56 4.00 11.79 16.59
C GLY A 56 4.35 12.16 18.02
N ASN A 57 3.34 12.13 18.89
CA ASN A 57 3.46 12.40 20.31
C ASN A 57 2.76 11.28 21.11
N GLY A 58 3.27 10.06 20.95
CA GLY A 58 2.61 8.84 21.44
C GLY A 58 1.47 8.37 20.54
N ASP A 59 1.48 8.79 19.28
CA ASP A 59 0.42 8.52 18.31
C ASP A 59 0.54 7.11 17.70
N SER A 60 -0.60 6.53 17.37
CA SER A 60 -0.68 5.23 16.68
C SER A 60 -1.60 5.32 15.48
N GLY A 61 -1.39 4.46 14.49
CA GLY A 61 -2.24 4.35 13.33
C GLY A 61 -1.49 3.94 12.07
N THR A 62 -2.23 3.92 10.97
CA THR A 62 -1.74 3.56 9.64
C THR A 62 -1.85 4.76 8.72
N TYR A 63 -0.82 4.99 7.93
CA TYR A 63 -0.83 5.91 6.81
C TYR A 63 -0.39 5.16 5.55
N SER A 64 -1.18 5.19 4.49
CA SER A 64 -0.78 4.57 3.25
C SER A 64 -1.14 5.42 2.03
N PHE A 65 -0.30 5.32 1.01
CA PHE A 65 -0.47 6.07 -0.23
C PHE A 65 -0.05 5.24 -1.44
N ALA A 66 -0.56 5.65 -2.60
CA ALA A 66 -0.20 5.07 -3.89
C ALA A 66 1.10 5.68 -4.42
N TRP A 67 1.93 4.85 -5.03
CA TRP A 67 3.17 5.27 -5.67
C TRP A 67 3.37 4.56 -7.02
N GLU A 68 3.61 5.34 -8.08
CA GLU A 68 3.94 4.79 -9.39
C GLU A 68 5.41 4.36 -9.44
N ASN A 69 5.66 3.07 -9.36
CA ASN A 69 6.97 2.46 -9.54
C ASN A 69 7.09 1.86 -10.94
N SER A 70 7.87 2.50 -11.81
CA SER A 70 8.12 2.04 -13.18
C SER A 70 9.11 0.87 -13.25
N LYS A 71 9.75 0.53 -12.12
CA LYS A 71 10.79 -0.49 -12.01
C LYS A 71 10.28 -1.73 -11.25
N THR A 72 11.12 -2.74 -11.18
CA THR A 72 10.79 -3.99 -10.48
C THR A 72 11.15 -3.99 -9.01
N LYS A 73 11.98 -3.05 -8.56
CA LYS A 73 12.40 -2.92 -7.15
C LYS A 73 12.30 -1.49 -6.69
N ALA A 74 12.42 -1.31 -5.40
CA ALA A 74 12.50 -0.03 -4.72
C ALA A 74 13.63 -0.03 -3.69
N GLU A 75 14.33 1.07 -3.58
CA GLU A 75 15.17 1.38 -2.42
C GLU A 75 14.34 2.19 -1.44
N LEU A 76 14.31 1.76 -0.18
CA LEU A 76 13.69 2.48 0.94
C LEU A 76 14.78 2.88 1.92
N ASN A 77 14.81 4.17 2.24
CA ASN A 77 15.60 4.70 3.33
C ASN A 77 14.68 5.39 4.31
N PHE A 78 14.83 5.14 5.60
CA PHE A 78 14.14 5.91 6.63
C PHE A 78 14.91 5.91 7.95
N ASP A 79 14.73 6.96 8.71
CA ASP A 79 15.30 7.17 10.02
C ASP A 79 14.24 7.67 11.00
N ILE A 80 14.49 7.45 12.29
CA ILE A 80 13.67 7.96 13.38
C ILE A 80 14.52 8.57 14.47
N THR A 81 14.01 9.64 15.07
CA THR A 81 14.50 10.18 16.34
C THR A 81 13.36 10.02 17.35
N SER A 82 13.30 8.85 17.97
CA SER A 82 12.22 8.52 18.90
C SER A 82 12.74 7.68 20.05
N PRO A 83 12.45 8.07 21.30
CA PRO A 83 12.80 7.27 22.48
C PRO A 83 11.87 6.06 22.66
N THR A 84 10.66 6.08 22.10
CA THR A 84 9.63 5.04 22.28
C THR A 84 8.77 4.86 21.04
N GLY A 85 8.06 3.73 20.99
CA GLY A 85 7.19 3.38 19.88
C GLY A 85 7.94 2.75 18.72
N SER A 86 7.26 2.58 17.61
CA SER A 86 7.85 1.98 16.42
C SER A 86 7.23 2.53 15.15
N VAL A 87 7.99 2.43 14.06
CA VAL A 87 7.49 2.64 12.70
C VAL A 87 7.81 1.41 11.86
N GLN A 88 6.83 0.95 11.10
CA GLN A 88 6.95 -0.14 10.14
C GLN A 88 6.61 0.36 8.76
N PHE A 89 7.48 0.13 7.80
CA PHE A 89 7.23 0.34 6.38
C PHE A 89 6.95 -0.98 5.67
N ILE A 90 5.87 -1.01 4.89
CA ILE A 90 5.49 -2.15 4.04
C ILE A 90 5.32 -1.63 2.62
N LEU A 91 5.99 -2.25 1.66
CA LEU A 91 5.80 -2.01 0.24
C LEU A 91 5.08 -3.21 -0.38
N ASN A 92 3.94 -2.93 -1.04
CA ASN A 92 3.23 -3.92 -1.84
C ASN A 92 3.30 -3.51 -3.30
N ASP A 93 3.61 -4.47 -4.17
CA ASP A 93 3.67 -4.26 -5.60
C ASP A 93 2.27 -4.04 -6.22
N ARG A 94 2.19 -3.77 -7.52
CA ARG A 94 0.93 -3.58 -8.26
C ARG A 94 -0.07 -4.73 -8.06
N LYS A 95 0.36 -5.94 -7.77
CA LYS A 95 -0.51 -7.10 -7.52
C LYS A 95 -0.87 -7.29 -6.06
N GLY A 96 -0.37 -6.42 -5.18
CA GLY A 96 -0.55 -6.52 -3.73
C GLY A 96 0.42 -7.50 -3.06
N THR A 97 1.45 -7.97 -3.77
CA THR A 97 2.50 -8.80 -3.17
C THR A 97 3.40 -7.95 -2.30
N GLU A 98 3.60 -8.34 -1.05
CA GLU A 98 4.57 -7.70 -0.15
C GLU A 98 5.99 -7.94 -0.67
N VAL A 99 6.71 -6.87 -0.93
CA VAL A 99 8.08 -6.90 -1.48
C VAL A 99 9.10 -6.35 -0.51
N LEU A 100 8.65 -5.63 0.52
CA LEU A 100 9.49 -5.14 1.62
C LEU A 100 8.62 -4.97 2.85
N ASN A 101 9.19 -5.33 4.02
CA ASN A 101 8.58 -5.12 5.32
C ASN A 101 9.71 -4.89 6.33
N GLN A 102 9.78 -3.69 6.89
CA GLN A 102 10.83 -3.30 7.81
C GLN A 102 10.30 -2.47 8.96
N THR A 103 10.71 -2.80 10.17
CA THR A 103 10.34 -2.10 11.40
C THR A 103 11.57 -1.56 12.11
N ILE A 104 11.49 -0.32 12.61
CA ILE A 104 12.43 0.25 13.58
C ILE A 104 11.65 0.60 14.84
N SER A 105 12.23 0.29 15.99
CA SER A 105 11.67 0.62 17.31
C SER A 105 12.53 1.67 18.00
N GLY A 106 11.89 2.70 18.54
CA GLY A 106 12.54 3.73 19.33
C GLY A 106 13.26 3.15 20.54
N GLY A 107 14.40 3.75 20.89
CA GLY A 107 15.22 3.30 22.02
C GLY A 107 15.97 1.98 21.81
N SER A 108 15.86 1.35 20.64
CA SER A 108 16.56 0.07 20.34
C SER A 108 18.04 0.21 20.01
N GLY A 109 18.54 1.44 19.82
CA GLY A 109 19.88 1.74 19.33
C GLY A 109 20.04 1.61 17.82
N VAL A 110 19.02 1.16 17.11
CA VAL A 110 18.89 1.19 15.65
C VAL A 110 17.85 2.25 15.31
N ASP A 111 18.28 3.31 14.67
CA ASP A 111 17.46 4.49 14.37
C ASP A 111 17.26 4.73 12.86
N SER A 112 17.90 3.91 12.02
CA SER A 112 17.84 4.06 10.57
C SER A 112 17.81 2.72 9.84
N TYR A 113 17.22 2.73 8.65
CA TYR A 113 17.21 1.62 7.70
C TYR A 113 17.50 2.12 6.30
N SER A 114 18.30 1.35 5.57
CA SER A 114 18.52 1.52 4.13
C SER A 114 18.52 0.14 3.49
N GLY A 115 17.65 -0.08 2.53
CA GLY A 115 17.56 -1.40 1.89
C GLY A 115 16.71 -1.43 0.64
N VAL A 116 16.84 -2.52 -0.08
CA VAL A 116 16.21 -2.77 -1.37
C VAL A 116 15.13 -3.85 -1.24
N SER A 117 13.99 -3.61 -1.85
CA SER A 117 12.89 -4.58 -1.89
C SER A 117 13.25 -5.84 -2.69
N SER A 118 12.53 -6.93 -2.49
CA SER A 118 12.47 -8.01 -3.46
C SER A 118 11.81 -7.53 -4.76
N GLY A 119 11.97 -8.32 -5.83
CA GLY A 119 11.37 -7.98 -7.13
C GLY A 119 9.84 -8.07 -7.11
N GLY A 120 9.19 -7.03 -7.60
CA GLY A 120 7.75 -6.92 -7.76
C GLY A 120 7.33 -6.59 -9.18
N LYS A 121 6.03 -6.39 -9.41
CA LYS A 121 5.48 -5.99 -10.71
C LYS A 121 5.41 -4.47 -10.80
N PRO A 122 5.99 -3.85 -11.85
CA PRO A 122 5.89 -2.40 -12.07
C PRO A 122 4.45 -1.90 -12.18
N GLY A 123 4.23 -0.67 -11.80
CA GLY A 123 2.95 0.03 -11.83
C GLY A 123 2.64 0.67 -10.49
N THR A 124 1.37 0.90 -10.17
CA THR A 124 0.97 1.50 -8.90
C THR A 124 1.23 0.54 -7.73
N TRP A 125 2.18 0.89 -6.90
CA TRP A 125 2.50 0.20 -5.64
C TRP A 125 1.77 0.88 -4.48
N LYS A 126 1.62 0.16 -3.38
CA LYS A 126 1.11 0.70 -2.12
C LYS A 126 2.27 0.80 -1.13
N VAL A 127 2.49 2.00 -0.62
CA VAL A 127 3.37 2.27 0.52
C VAL A 127 2.52 2.36 1.77
N THR A 128 2.86 1.61 2.80
CA THR A 128 2.15 1.63 4.09
C THR A 128 3.14 1.90 5.20
N MET A 129 2.80 2.86 6.06
CA MET A 129 3.48 3.15 7.31
C MET A 129 2.52 2.78 8.45
N ILE A 130 2.98 1.93 9.36
CA ILE A 130 2.26 1.62 10.60
C ILE A 130 3.09 2.17 11.75
N LEU A 131 2.51 3.11 12.49
CA LEU A 131 3.13 3.74 13.64
C LEU A 131 2.42 3.26 14.90
N THR A 132 3.19 2.90 15.93
CA THR A 132 2.65 2.39 17.19
C THR A 132 3.30 3.13 18.34
N ASP A 133 2.49 3.85 19.12
CA ASP A 133 2.93 4.66 20.27
C ASP A 133 4.17 5.55 19.93
N PHE A 134 4.20 6.00 18.67
CA PHE A 134 5.34 6.72 18.12
C PHE A 134 5.45 8.12 18.74
N ASN A 135 6.59 8.39 19.37
CA ASN A 135 6.83 9.68 20.05
C ASN A 135 8.17 10.24 19.58
N GLY A 136 8.14 11.12 18.61
CA GLY A 136 9.32 11.74 18.00
C GLY A 136 9.08 12.14 16.57
N ASP A 137 10.15 12.18 15.82
CA ASP A 137 10.16 12.51 14.39
C ASP A 137 10.95 11.46 13.59
N GLY A 138 10.76 11.47 12.29
CA GLY A 138 11.50 10.66 11.35
C GLY A 138 11.35 11.19 9.93
N SER A 139 12.17 10.65 9.05
CA SER A 139 12.11 10.96 7.63
C SER A 139 12.17 9.68 6.79
N TYR A 140 11.70 9.75 5.56
CA TYR A 140 11.81 8.64 4.62
C TYR A 140 12.01 9.11 3.19
N SER A 141 12.59 8.24 2.38
CA SER A 141 12.65 8.37 0.92
C SER A 141 12.52 7.01 0.25
N ILE A 142 11.85 6.98 -0.89
CA ILE A 142 11.68 5.78 -1.70
C ILE A 142 12.06 6.11 -3.13
N SER A 143 12.87 5.26 -3.76
CA SER A 143 13.32 5.43 -5.14
C SER A 143 13.13 4.15 -5.94
N PRO A 144 12.68 4.24 -7.21
CA PRO A 144 12.58 3.08 -8.10
C PRO A 144 13.98 2.65 -8.55
N ILE A 145 14.25 1.34 -8.50
CA ILE A 145 15.53 0.78 -8.98
C ILE A 145 15.32 -0.49 -9.81
N ASP A 146 16.32 -0.84 -10.63
CA ASP A 146 16.32 -2.06 -11.46
C ASP A 146 16.80 -3.30 -10.70
#